data_3ae19a49b2c66f1ad3532d6425c6c996
#
_entry.id   3ae19a49b2c66f1ad3532d6425c6c996
#
_cell.length_a   1.000
_cell.length_b   1.000
_cell.length_c   1.000
_cell.angle_alpha   90.00
_cell.angle_beta   90.00
_cell.angle_gamma   90.00
#
_symmetry.space_group_name_H-M   'P 1'
#
loop_
_entity.id
_entity.type
_entity.pdbx_description
1 polymer ?
#
loop_
_entity_poly.entity_id
_entity_poly.type
_entity_poly.pdbx_seq_one_letter_code
_entity_poly.pdbx_strand_id
1 'polypeptide(L)'
;MISYQTEGVKMPAIKRRETTAWIKSVAATYGKKVGDIAYIFCDDEKILEVNREYLQHDYYTDIITFDYCEGDIISGDLFISLDTVRSNSEMVGATYEQELHRVIIHGILHLCGINDKGEGEREIMEACENKALAMR
;
A
#
# COMPACT_ATOMS: atom_id res chain seq x y z
N MET A 1 -5.78 -14.55 2.09
CA MET A 1 -5.30 -14.22 3.46
C MET A 1 -4.35 -13.03 3.40
N ILE A 2 -4.52 -12.08 4.30
CA ILE A 2 -3.60 -10.94 4.39
C ILE A 2 -2.60 -11.22 5.50
N SER A 3 -1.30 -11.11 5.17
CA SER A 3 -0.23 -11.27 6.14
C SER A 3 0.57 -9.97 6.27
N TYR A 4 1.19 -9.78 7.43
CA TYR A 4 1.99 -8.60 7.73
C TYR A 4 3.35 -9.07 8.24
N GLN A 5 4.40 -8.66 7.56
CA GLN A 5 5.77 -9.09 7.83
C GLN A 5 6.69 -7.88 7.91
N THR A 6 7.88 -8.07 8.45
CA THR A 6 8.90 -7.02 8.52
C THR A 6 10.24 -7.53 8.03
N GLU A 7 11.04 -6.64 7.46
CA GLU A 7 12.43 -6.90 7.14
C GLU A 7 13.27 -5.71 7.61
N GLY A 8 14.09 -5.93 8.63
CA GLY A 8 15.01 -4.93 9.17
C GLY A 8 14.37 -3.80 9.94
N VAL A 9 13.08 -3.87 10.22
CA VAL A 9 12.33 -2.84 10.96
C VAL A 9 11.40 -3.50 11.97
N LYS A 10 10.92 -2.73 12.94
CA LYS A 10 9.89 -3.18 13.86
C LYS A 10 8.52 -3.11 13.19
N MET A 11 7.62 -4.02 13.56
CA MET A 11 6.24 -3.98 13.11
C MET A 11 5.61 -2.65 13.52
N PRO A 12 5.04 -1.90 12.58
CA PRO A 12 4.36 -0.66 12.95
C PRO A 12 3.15 -0.95 13.83
N ALA A 13 2.74 0.05 14.63
CA ALA A 13 1.64 -0.08 15.57
C ALA A 13 0.30 -0.02 14.84
N ILE A 14 0.00 -1.02 14.04
CA ILE A 14 -1.29 -1.15 13.35
C ILE A 14 -2.13 -2.23 14.02
N LYS A 15 -3.43 -2.03 14.04
CA LYS A 15 -4.38 -3.03 14.51
C LYS A 15 -4.67 -3.98 13.35
N ARG A 16 -3.91 -5.07 13.27
CA ARG A 16 -3.91 -5.95 12.09
C ARG A 16 -5.27 -6.52 11.73
N ARG A 17 -6.04 -6.95 12.72
CA ARG A 17 -7.38 -7.49 12.50
C ARG A 17 -8.33 -6.44 11.92
N GLU A 18 -8.33 -5.24 12.50
CA GLU A 18 -9.15 -4.12 12.02
C GLU A 18 -8.70 -3.67 10.63
N THR A 19 -7.39 -3.61 10.40
CA THR A 19 -6.83 -3.24 9.11
C THR A 19 -7.24 -4.24 8.03
N THR A 20 -7.18 -5.52 8.32
CA THR A 20 -7.60 -6.59 7.41
C THR A 20 -9.09 -6.47 7.06
N ALA A 21 -9.95 -6.25 8.06
CA ALA A 21 -11.38 -6.05 7.83
C ALA A 21 -11.65 -4.82 6.97
N TRP A 22 -10.95 -3.73 7.24
CA TRP A 22 -11.05 -2.50 6.46
C TRP A 22 -10.65 -2.72 5.00
N ILE A 23 -9.52 -3.38 4.75
CA ILE A 23 -9.04 -3.69 3.40
C ILE A 23 -10.10 -4.50 2.65
N LYS A 24 -10.67 -5.52 3.27
CA LYS A 24 -11.71 -6.34 2.66
C LYS A 24 -12.95 -5.52 2.30
N SER A 25 -13.34 -4.61 3.18
CA SER A 25 -14.49 -3.73 2.94
C SER A 25 -14.23 -2.78 1.76
N VAL A 26 -13.04 -2.21 1.68
CA VAL A 26 -12.67 -1.34 0.57
C VAL A 26 -12.66 -2.11 -0.75
N ALA A 27 -12.03 -3.28 -0.80
CA ALA A 27 -11.98 -4.11 -2.00
C ALA A 27 -13.40 -4.48 -2.47
N ALA A 28 -14.30 -4.78 -1.55
CA ALA A 28 -15.68 -5.13 -1.87
C ALA A 28 -16.42 -4.00 -2.58
N THR A 29 -16.10 -2.74 -2.28
CA THR A 29 -16.73 -1.59 -2.97
C THR A 29 -16.37 -1.53 -4.45
N TYR A 30 -15.30 -2.21 -4.87
CA TYR A 30 -14.87 -2.32 -6.27
C TYR A 30 -15.22 -3.68 -6.87
N GLY A 31 -16.03 -4.49 -6.19
CA GLY A 31 -16.42 -5.82 -6.66
C GLY A 31 -15.29 -6.83 -6.57
N LYS A 32 -14.30 -6.61 -5.73
CA LYS A 32 -13.13 -7.48 -5.60
C LYS A 32 -13.16 -8.28 -4.32
N LYS A 33 -12.53 -9.46 -4.37
CA LYS A 33 -12.31 -10.32 -3.21
C LYS A 33 -10.82 -10.37 -2.90
N VAL A 34 -10.48 -10.38 -1.63
CA VAL A 34 -9.08 -10.46 -1.20
C VAL A 34 -8.62 -11.91 -1.23
N GLY A 35 -7.58 -12.18 -2.03
CA GLY A 35 -6.88 -13.46 -2.05
C GLY A 35 -5.69 -13.44 -1.09
N ASP A 36 -4.52 -13.83 -1.58
CA ASP A 36 -3.30 -13.84 -0.77
C ASP A 36 -2.52 -12.56 -0.98
N ILE A 37 -2.48 -11.71 0.06
CA ILE A 37 -1.77 -10.44 0.04
C ILE A 37 -0.78 -10.43 1.19
N ALA A 38 0.48 -10.14 0.88
CA ALA A 38 1.54 -10.00 1.87
C ALA A 38 2.02 -8.56 1.92
N TYR A 39 1.95 -7.94 3.10
CA TYR A 39 2.59 -6.65 3.37
C TYR A 39 3.95 -6.92 4.00
N ILE A 40 5.00 -6.35 3.41
CA ILE A 40 6.35 -6.44 3.93
C ILE A 40 6.81 -5.01 4.26
N PHE A 41 6.82 -4.70 5.56
CA PHE A 41 7.32 -3.41 6.02
C PHE A 41 8.84 -3.46 6.10
N CYS A 42 9.50 -2.47 5.55
CA CYS A 42 10.96 -2.43 5.44
C CYS A 42 11.46 -0.99 5.58
N ASP A 43 12.76 -0.81 5.41
CA ASP A 43 13.40 0.51 5.39
C ASP A 43 13.70 0.96 3.95
N ASP A 44 14.24 2.17 3.80
CA ASP A 44 14.58 2.74 2.51
C ASP A 44 15.63 1.91 1.78
N GLU A 45 16.59 1.36 2.51
CA GLU A 45 17.66 0.56 1.92
C GLU A 45 17.09 -0.70 1.27
N LYS A 46 16.19 -1.38 1.94
CA LYS A 46 15.56 -2.60 1.41
C LYS A 46 14.66 -2.29 0.21
N ILE A 47 13.87 -1.22 0.27
CA ILE A 47 12.98 -0.91 -0.84
C ILE A 47 13.76 -0.45 -2.08
N LEU A 48 14.89 0.22 -1.89
CA LEU A 48 15.79 0.55 -2.99
C LEU A 48 16.38 -0.71 -3.62
N GLU A 49 16.79 -1.67 -2.82
CA GLU A 49 17.28 -2.98 -3.28
C GLU A 49 16.23 -3.70 -4.12
N VAL A 50 14.99 -3.76 -3.65
CA VAL A 50 13.87 -4.38 -4.38
C VAL A 50 13.62 -3.65 -5.70
N ASN A 51 13.65 -2.33 -5.68
CA ASN A 51 13.43 -1.51 -6.87
C ASN A 51 14.49 -1.75 -7.94
N ARG A 52 15.76 -1.85 -7.53
CA ARG A 52 16.88 -2.15 -8.44
C ARG A 52 16.80 -3.56 -9.01
N GLU A 53 16.52 -4.54 -8.15
CA GLU A 53 16.56 -5.96 -8.51
C GLU A 53 15.40 -6.36 -9.42
N TYR A 54 14.18 -5.91 -9.11
CA TYR A 54 12.97 -6.40 -9.78
C TYR A 54 12.38 -5.42 -10.79
N LEU A 55 12.55 -4.10 -10.59
CA LEU A 55 11.95 -3.08 -11.45
C LEU A 55 12.99 -2.29 -12.24
N GLN A 56 14.27 -2.54 -11.99
CA GLN A 56 15.40 -1.84 -12.63
C GLN A 56 15.34 -0.32 -12.44
N HIS A 57 14.75 0.13 -11.34
CA HIS A 57 14.71 1.53 -10.94
C HIS A 57 15.73 1.75 -9.82
N ASP A 58 16.35 2.92 -9.79
CA ASP A 58 17.37 3.27 -8.81
C ASP A 58 16.94 4.50 -8.01
N TYR A 59 15.77 4.42 -7.34
CA TYR A 59 15.26 5.48 -6.50
C TYR A 59 14.43 4.93 -5.34
N TYR A 60 14.26 5.75 -4.31
CA TYR A 60 13.41 5.41 -3.17
C TYR A 60 11.95 5.65 -3.50
N THR A 61 11.08 4.83 -2.92
CA THR A 61 9.64 5.00 -3.03
C THR A 61 9.00 4.56 -1.71
N ASP A 62 7.74 4.94 -1.49
CA ASP A 62 7.02 4.53 -0.28
C ASP A 62 6.48 3.11 -0.40
N ILE A 63 6.08 2.67 -1.59
CA ILE A 63 5.49 1.35 -1.80
C ILE A 63 5.88 0.78 -3.17
N ILE A 64 6.09 -0.54 -3.18
CA ILE A 64 6.23 -1.33 -4.41
C ILE A 64 5.18 -2.42 -4.37
N THR A 65 4.39 -2.53 -5.43
CA THR A 65 3.29 -3.49 -5.54
C THR A 65 3.60 -4.52 -6.63
N PHE A 66 3.66 -5.79 -6.22
CA PHE A 66 3.73 -6.91 -7.16
C PHE A 66 2.32 -7.50 -7.30
N ASP A 67 1.75 -7.40 -8.48
CA ASP A 67 0.36 -7.73 -8.77
C ASP A 67 0.25 -9.17 -9.27
N TYR A 68 -0.43 -10.02 -8.51
CA TYR A 68 -0.71 -11.41 -8.87
C TYR A 68 -2.22 -11.66 -8.98
N CYS A 69 -2.99 -10.61 -9.27
CA CYS A 69 -4.45 -10.70 -9.33
C CYS A 69 -4.93 -11.62 -10.44
N GLU A 70 -6.03 -12.33 -10.18
CA GLU A 70 -6.70 -13.18 -11.16
C GLU A 70 -8.21 -12.91 -11.12
N GLY A 71 -8.75 -12.36 -12.21
CA GLY A 71 -10.16 -11.99 -12.27
C GLY A 71 -10.51 -10.98 -11.18
N ASP A 72 -11.50 -11.29 -10.36
CA ASP A 72 -11.94 -10.42 -9.27
C ASP A 72 -11.24 -10.71 -7.95
N ILE A 73 -10.26 -11.62 -7.94
CA ILE A 73 -9.48 -11.93 -6.74
C ILE A 73 -8.18 -11.15 -6.77
N ILE A 74 -8.00 -10.26 -5.80
CA ILE A 74 -6.76 -9.47 -5.70
C ILE A 74 -5.74 -10.19 -4.84
N SER A 75 -4.52 -10.28 -5.35
CA SER A 75 -3.39 -10.93 -4.67
C SER A 75 -2.11 -10.18 -5.03
N GLY A 76 -1.15 -10.19 -4.13
CA GLY A 76 0.12 -9.53 -4.41
C GLY A 76 1.03 -9.43 -3.20
N ASP A 77 2.23 -8.94 -3.47
CA ASP A 77 3.21 -8.58 -2.44
C ASP A 77 3.40 -7.07 -2.44
N LEU A 78 3.31 -6.46 -1.27
CA LEU A 78 3.35 -5.02 -1.10
C LEU A 78 4.51 -4.67 -0.15
N PHE A 79 5.59 -4.11 -0.69
CA PHE A 79 6.71 -3.64 0.10
C PHE A 79 6.49 -2.17 0.44
N ILE A 80 6.51 -1.82 1.73
CA ILE A 80 6.29 -0.45 2.20
C ILE A 80 7.51 -0.02 3.01
N SER A 81 8.16 1.09 2.59
CA SER A 81 9.24 1.70 3.35
C SER A 81 8.68 2.58 4.45
N LEU A 82 8.90 2.20 5.70
CA LEU A 82 8.45 3.00 6.84
C LEU A 82 9.21 4.32 6.95
N ASP A 83 10.47 4.36 6.49
CA ASP A 83 11.26 5.61 6.46
C ASP A 83 10.62 6.64 5.52
N THR A 84 10.25 6.21 4.31
CA THR A 84 9.62 7.10 3.33
C THR A 84 8.21 7.50 3.76
N VAL A 85 7.45 6.59 4.37
CA VAL A 85 6.14 6.94 4.93
C VAL A 85 6.29 8.07 5.96
N ARG A 86 7.29 7.97 6.85
CA ARG A 86 7.54 8.99 7.86
C ARG A 86 7.91 10.33 7.24
N SER A 87 8.84 10.32 6.26
CA SER A 87 9.23 11.54 5.55
C SER A 87 8.04 12.19 4.85
N ASN A 88 7.23 11.39 4.17
CA ASN A 88 6.05 11.89 3.46
C ASN A 88 5.02 12.49 4.43
N SER A 89 4.82 11.88 5.59
CA SER A 89 3.88 12.40 6.59
C SER A 89 4.28 13.81 7.05
N GLU A 90 5.57 14.04 7.24
CA GLU A 90 6.09 15.36 7.61
C GLU A 90 5.90 16.38 6.48
N MET A 91 6.14 15.97 5.23
CA MET A 91 6.00 16.84 4.07
C MET A 91 4.56 17.29 3.84
N VAL A 92 3.59 16.43 4.06
CA VAL A 92 2.17 16.76 3.81
C VAL A 92 1.44 17.24 5.06
N GLY A 93 2.11 17.32 6.20
CA GLY A 93 1.50 17.78 7.44
C GLY A 93 0.49 16.79 8.04
N ALA A 94 0.65 15.50 7.77
CA ALA A 94 -0.18 14.44 8.33
C ALA A 94 0.57 13.70 9.46
N THR A 95 -0.16 12.92 10.26
CA THR A 95 0.50 12.04 11.22
C THR A 95 1.10 10.85 10.50
N TYR A 96 2.10 10.22 11.12
CA TYR A 96 2.68 8.99 10.60
C TYR A 96 1.61 7.89 10.41
N GLU A 97 0.71 7.75 11.37
CA GLU A 97 -0.39 6.78 11.29
C GLU A 97 -1.30 7.04 10.11
N GLN A 98 -1.68 8.30 9.88
CA GLN A 98 -2.53 8.67 8.74
C GLN A 98 -1.86 8.33 7.42
N GLU A 99 -0.59 8.69 7.27
CA GLU A 99 0.14 8.44 6.03
C GLU A 99 0.36 6.94 5.82
N LEU A 100 0.67 6.18 6.87
CA LEU A 100 0.84 4.74 6.78
C LEU A 100 -0.43 4.06 6.25
N HIS A 101 -1.59 4.44 6.77
CA HIS A 101 -2.86 3.85 6.32
C HIS A 101 -3.19 4.27 4.90
N ARG A 102 -2.84 5.49 4.51
CA ARG A 102 -2.99 5.94 3.12
C ARG A 102 -2.16 5.08 2.17
N VAL A 103 -0.92 4.79 2.52
CA VAL A 103 -0.03 3.96 1.71
C VAL A 103 -0.53 2.50 1.68
N ILE A 104 -0.97 1.98 2.81
CA ILE A 104 -1.54 0.62 2.87
C ILE A 104 -2.71 0.48 1.89
N ILE A 105 -3.64 1.43 1.90
CA ILE A 105 -4.82 1.33 1.05
C ILE A 105 -4.51 1.67 -0.41
N HIS A 106 -3.51 2.53 -0.65
CA HIS A 106 -3.06 2.85 -2.01
C HIS A 106 -2.72 1.59 -2.79
N GLY A 107 -1.96 0.66 -2.18
CA GLY A 107 -1.61 -0.60 -2.81
C GLY A 107 -2.82 -1.46 -3.15
N ILE A 108 -3.80 -1.50 -2.26
CA ILE A 108 -5.06 -2.23 -2.49
C ILE A 108 -5.84 -1.63 -3.66
N LEU A 109 -5.95 -0.30 -3.70
CA LEU A 109 -6.64 0.39 -4.79
C LEU A 109 -5.96 0.12 -6.13
N HIS A 110 -4.63 0.07 -6.11
CA HIS A 110 -3.85 -0.27 -7.30
C HIS A 110 -4.17 -1.69 -7.78
N LEU A 111 -4.23 -2.65 -6.87
CA LEU A 111 -4.63 -4.03 -7.19
C LEU A 111 -6.07 -4.11 -7.70
N CYS A 112 -6.94 -3.19 -7.28
CA CYS A 112 -8.32 -3.11 -7.76
C CYS A 112 -8.43 -2.48 -9.15
N GLY A 113 -7.31 -2.04 -9.75
CA GLY A 113 -7.29 -1.50 -11.09
C GLY A 113 -7.27 0.02 -11.19
N ILE A 114 -7.10 0.72 -10.07
CA ILE A 114 -7.01 2.18 -10.07
C ILE A 114 -5.55 2.57 -10.29
N ASN A 115 -5.30 3.34 -11.34
CA ASN A 115 -3.97 3.80 -11.71
C ASN A 115 -3.70 5.20 -11.15
N ASP A 116 -2.42 5.61 -11.12
CA ASP A 116 -2.04 6.91 -10.57
C ASP A 116 -0.99 7.66 -11.40
N LYS A 117 -0.57 7.10 -12.53
CA LYS A 117 0.53 7.67 -13.34
C LYS A 117 0.08 8.38 -14.62
N GLY A 118 -1.13 8.13 -15.09
CA GLY A 118 -1.66 8.77 -16.27
C GLY A 118 -2.22 10.15 -15.96
N GLU A 119 -2.55 10.89 -17.01
CA GLU A 119 -3.15 12.22 -16.87
C GLU A 119 -4.50 12.11 -16.17
N GLY A 120 -4.68 12.87 -15.08
CA GLY A 120 -5.88 12.85 -14.27
C GLY A 120 -6.03 11.65 -13.35
N GLU A 121 -5.18 10.64 -13.48
CA GLU A 121 -5.29 9.42 -12.69
C GLU A 121 -4.85 9.62 -11.24
N ARG A 122 -3.92 10.52 -10.99
CA ARG A 122 -3.46 10.82 -9.64
C ARG A 122 -4.57 11.39 -8.78
N GLU A 123 -5.37 12.31 -9.35
CA GLU A 123 -6.50 12.91 -8.66
C GLU A 123 -7.57 11.88 -8.36
N ILE A 124 -7.81 10.94 -9.28
CA ILE A 124 -8.76 9.83 -9.09
C ILE A 124 -8.27 8.92 -7.96
N MET A 125 -6.98 8.56 -7.97
CA MET A 125 -6.39 7.74 -6.92
C MET A 125 -6.51 8.43 -5.55
N GLU A 126 -6.19 9.72 -5.47
CA GLU A 126 -6.29 10.48 -4.23
C GLU A 126 -7.73 10.53 -3.71
N ALA A 127 -8.70 10.73 -4.59
CA ALA A 127 -10.11 10.73 -4.23
C ALA A 127 -10.53 9.34 -3.69
N CYS A 128 -10.05 8.27 -4.31
CA CYS A 128 -10.32 6.91 -3.86
C CYS A 128 -9.66 6.61 -2.51
N GLU A 129 -8.45 7.10 -2.29
CA GLU A 129 -7.77 6.99 -1.00
C GLU A 129 -8.56 7.70 0.10
N ASN A 130 -8.99 8.93 -0.15
CA ASN A 130 -9.77 9.70 0.82
C ASN A 130 -11.09 9.00 1.17
N LYS A 131 -11.76 8.45 0.17
CA LYS A 131 -13.00 7.70 0.35
C LYS A 131 -12.76 6.43 1.19
N ALA A 132 -11.69 5.70 0.90
CA ALA A 132 -11.33 4.51 1.64
C ALA A 132 -10.95 4.83 3.09
N LEU A 133 -10.19 5.90 3.31
CA LEU A 133 -9.81 6.34 4.66
C LEU A 133 -11.02 6.73 5.50
N ALA A 134 -12.07 7.25 4.88
CA ALA A 134 -13.32 7.57 5.56
C ALA A 134 -14.11 6.33 6.02
N MET A 135 -13.75 5.15 5.51
CA MET A 135 -14.38 3.88 5.90
C MET A 135 -13.76 3.25 7.14
N ARG A 136 -12.67 3.80 7.64
CA ARG A 136 -11.97 3.28 8.82
C ARG A 136 -12.76 3.53 10.09
#